data_62473612eedec0120b97a8374a6297aa
#
_entry.id   62473612eedec0120b97a8374a6297aa
#
_cell.length_a   1.000
_cell.length_b   1.000
_cell.length_c   1.000
_cell.angle_alpha   90.00
_cell.angle_beta   90.00
_cell.angle_gamma   90.00
#
_symmetry.space_group_name_H-M   'P 1'
#
loop_
_entity.id
_entity.type
_entity.pdbx_description
1 polymer ?
#
loop_
_entity_poly.entity_id
_entity_poly.type
_entity_poly.pdbx_seq_one_letter_code
_entity_poly.pdbx_strand_id
1 'polypeptide(L)'
;MNFNIKLSEEQVLERQQNIARLKENELIQIFLKQNHLDASFVDENSGVLLQWLRSINTCRNCKGLDYCAQKIRGKATKLKIDDSGFLNEYYASCQYEQKRDQQLAHQSKFRFSHMSLNDYLIDLNDDSFMSAAKEKEYGLAYNQSVSSIPLNQGVYLYGNPGTGKSYLMKGICNYYAKTNKTVSFVQVPLLIQELKQFMTDNEYRQRVMNHLRYSDVLVLDERMNKQMKTYFTSNYSMEELEQQYRLVNKPNNTIASLRILERIRTLSKPVQLSGKSRR
;
A
#
# COMPACT_ATOMS: atom_id res chain seq x y z
N MET A 1 -15.23 -47.11 10.62
CA MET A 1 -14.15 -47.55 11.53
C MET A 1 -14.21 -46.66 12.75
N ASN A 2 -14.69 -47.17 13.88
CA ASN A 2 -14.69 -46.43 15.15
C ASN A 2 -13.29 -46.54 15.77
N PHE A 3 -12.49 -45.49 15.67
CA PHE A 3 -11.23 -45.37 16.41
C PHE A 3 -11.55 -45.04 17.87
N ASN A 4 -11.61 -46.03 18.70
CA ASN A 4 -11.72 -45.85 20.15
C ASN A 4 -10.32 -45.52 20.71
N ILE A 5 -9.92 -44.24 20.65
CA ILE A 5 -8.67 -43.77 21.27
C ILE A 5 -8.93 -43.68 22.78
N LYS A 6 -8.43 -44.65 23.57
CA LYS A 6 -8.41 -44.56 25.03
C LYS A 6 -7.31 -43.58 25.45
N LEU A 7 -7.69 -42.49 26.09
CA LEU A 7 -6.76 -41.57 26.72
C LEU A 7 -6.04 -42.28 27.91
N SER A 8 -4.76 -41.97 28.12
CA SER A 8 -4.04 -42.44 29.33
C SER A 8 -4.60 -41.72 30.56
N GLU A 9 -4.42 -42.31 31.76
CA GLU A 9 -4.84 -41.68 33.01
C GLU A 9 -4.23 -40.29 33.20
N GLU A 10 -2.98 -40.11 32.81
CA GLU A 10 -2.27 -38.84 32.85
C GLU A 10 -2.94 -37.79 31.94
N GLN A 11 -3.34 -38.17 30.72
CA GLN A 11 -4.04 -37.31 29.79
C GLN A 11 -5.44 -36.90 30.27
N VAL A 12 -6.12 -37.79 30.96
CA VAL A 12 -7.42 -37.52 31.58
C VAL A 12 -7.27 -36.50 32.72
N LEU A 13 -6.26 -36.68 33.57
CA LEU A 13 -5.97 -35.76 34.67
C LEU A 13 -5.57 -34.37 34.16
N GLU A 14 -4.70 -34.34 33.18
CA GLU A 14 -4.31 -33.05 32.52
C GLU A 14 -5.52 -32.33 31.93
N ARG A 15 -6.41 -33.05 31.25
CA ARG A 15 -7.65 -32.50 30.70
C ARG A 15 -8.53 -31.91 31.80
N GLN A 16 -8.72 -32.61 32.91
CA GLN A 16 -9.53 -32.12 34.03
C GLN A 16 -8.95 -30.84 34.65
N GLN A 17 -7.63 -30.79 34.84
CA GLN A 17 -6.95 -29.59 35.33
C GLN A 17 -7.10 -28.38 34.36
N ASN A 18 -6.98 -28.65 33.06
CA ASN A 18 -7.16 -27.63 32.05
C ASN A 18 -8.61 -27.09 32.02
N ILE A 19 -9.61 -27.97 32.16
CA ILE A 19 -11.02 -27.57 32.24
C ILE A 19 -11.27 -26.69 33.47
N ALA A 20 -10.74 -27.08 34.63
CA ALA A 20 -10.88 -26.28 35.84
C ALA A 20 -10.30 -24.87 35.67
N ARG A 21 -9.07 -24.77 35.12
CA ARG A 21 -8.43 -23.48 34.80
C ARG A 21 -9.22 -22.64 33.78
N LEU A 22 -9.83 -23.29 32.77
CA LEU A 22 -10.67 -22.59 31.79
C LEU A 22 -11.92 -22.01 32.43
N LYS A 23 -12.58 -22.78 33.31
CA LYS A 23 -13.79 -22.31 34.01
C LYS A 23 -13.53 -21.11 34.93
N GLU A 24 -12.32 -20.98 35.47
CA GLU A 24 -11.90 -19.84 36.29
C GLU A 24 -11.39 -18.64 35.46
N ASN A 25 -11.15 -18.85 34.17
CA ASN A 25 -10.55 -17.81 33.33
C ASN A 25 -11.57 -16.70 32.99
N GLU A 26 -11.24 -15.45 33.26
CA GLU A 26 -12.10 -14.30 33.08
C GLU A 26 -12.59 -14.14 31.61
N LEU A 27 -11.71 -14.37 30.61
CA LEU A 27 -12.07 -14.25 29.20
C LEU A 27 -13.06 -15.33 28.79
N ILE A 28 -12.93 -16.53 29.34
CA ILE A 28 -13.88 -17.64 29.10
C ILE A 28 -15.23 -17.31 29.74
N GLN A 29 -15.24 -16.80 30.95
CA GLN A 29 -16.48 -16.39 31.63
C GLN A 29 -17.21 -15.29 30.87
N ILE A 30 -16.48 -14.30 30.36
CA ILE A 30 -17.05 -13.24 29.49
C ILE A 30 -17.64 -13.88 28.23
N PHE A 31 -16.92 -14.79 27.57
CA PHE A 31 -17.38 -15.47 26.36
C PHE A 31 -18.66 -16.27 26.60
N LEU A 32 -18.71 -17.06 27.68
CA LEU A 32 -19.90 -17.85 28.07
C LEU A 32 -21.11 -16.91 28.30
N LYS A 33 -20.91 -15.85 29.09
CA LYS A 33 -21.99 -14.88 29.39
C LYS A 33 -22.52 -14.18 28.15
N GLN A 34 -21.64 -13.75 27.24
CA GLN A 34 -22.03 -13.08 26.00
C GLN A 34 -22.81 -13.96 25.05
N ASN A 35 -22.59 -15.27 25.10
CA ASN A 35 -23.25 -16.23 24.23
C ASN A 35 -24.35 -17.04 24.95
N HIS A 36 -24.70 -16.69 26.20
CA HIS A 36 -25.72 -17.35 27.00
C HIS A 36 -25.48 -18.88 27.20
N LEU A 37 -24.19 -19.24 27.40
CA LEU A 37 -23.75 -20.62 27.58
C LEU A 37 -23.51 -20.94 29.05
N ASP A 38 -23.68 -22.20 29.41
CA ASP A 38 -23.35 -22.70 30.74
C ASP A 38 -21.92 -23.26 30.86
N ALA A 39 -21.53 -23.66 32.06
CA ALA A 39 -20.18 -24.16 32.32
C ALA A 39 -19.90 -25.51 31.68
N SER A 40 -20.91 -26.30 31.30
CA SER A 40 -20.75 -27.59 30.61
C SER A 40 -20.16 -27.43 29.22
N PHE A 41 -20.44 -26.30 28.57
CA PHE A 41 -19.86 -25.99 27.28
C PHE A 41 -18.31 -25.99 27.26
N VAL A 42 -17.69 -25.65 28.41
CA VAL A 42 -16.22 -25.69 28.55
C VAL A 42 -15.71 -27.14 28.54
N ASP A 43 -16.47 -28.09 29.11
CA ASP A 43 -16.09 -29.51 29.19
C ASP A 43 -15.98 -30.13 27.79
N GLU A 44 -16.91 -29.78 26.92
CA GLU A 44 -16.99 -30.25 25.53
C GLU A 44 -15.95 -29.58 24.62
N ASN A 45 -15.69 -28.29 24.83
CA ASN A 45 -14.89 -27.45 23.93
C ASN A 45 -13.51 -27.09 24.50
N SER A 46 -13.03 -27.77 25.53
CA SER A 46 -11.80 -27.43 26.26
C SER A 46 -10.56 -27.30 25.39
N GLY A 47 -10.40 -28.12 24.34
CA GLY A 47 -9.26 -28.06 23.42
C GLY A 47 -9.22 -26.78 22.60
N VAL A 48 -10.36 -26.40 22.02
CA VAL A 48 -10.50 -25.18 21.20
C VAL A 48 -10.31 -23.94 22.08
N LEU A 49 -10.93 -23.90 23.25
CA LEU A 49 -10.82 -22.79 24.19
C LEU A 49 -9.38 -22.59 24.69
N LEU A 50 -8.63 -23.66 24.97
CA LEU A 50 -7.21 -23.59 25.31
C LEU A 50 -6.37 -23.01 24.16
N GLN A 51 -6.60 -23.49 22.95
CA GLN A 51 -5.89 -22.99 21.76
C GLN A 51 -6.19 -21.50 21.54
N TRP A 52 -7.44 -21.09 21.69
CA TRP A 52 -7.84 -19.70 21.60
C TRP A 52 -7.15 -18.83 22.65
N LEU A 53 -7.11 -19.22 23.93
CA LEU A 53 -6.41 -18.49 24.98
C LEU A 53 -4.91 -18.36 24.72
N ARG A 54 -4.25 -19.41 24.19
CA ARG A 54 -2.84 -19.35 23.77
C ARG A 54 -2.65 -18.30 22.67
N SER A 55 -3.57 -18.25 21.70
CA SER A 55 -3.54 -17.26 20.64
C SER A 55 -3.69 -15.83 21.19
N ILE A 56 -4.61 -15.59 22.13
CA ILE A 56 -4.79 -14.28 22.79
C ILE A 56 -3.53 -13.89 23.56
N ASN A 57 -2.95 -14.79 24.34
CA ASN A 57 -1.74 -14.51 25.10
C ASN A 57 -0.56 -14.11 24.22
N THR A 58 -0.46 -14.68 23.01
CA THR A 58 0.53 -14.27 22.01
C THR A 58 0.39 -12.80 21.61
N CYS A 59 -0.82 -12.27 21.62
CA CYS A 59 -1.10 -10.88 21.28
C CYS A 59 -1.03 -9.89 22.47
N ARG A 60 -0.94 -10.37 23.72
CA ARG A 60 -1.04 -9.52 24.92
C ARG A 60 0.01 -8.41 24.98
N ASN A 61 1.24 -8.71 24.53
CA ASN A 61 2.37 -7.76 24.48
C ASN A 61 2.82 -7.48 23.03
N CYS A 62 1.88 -7.49 22.09
CA CYS A 62 2.19 -7.31 20.68
C CYS A 62 2.73 -5.90 20.40
N LYS A 63 3.90 -5.84 19.73
CA LYS A 63 4.59 -4.60 19.35
C LYS A 63 4.26 -4.14 17.91
N GLY A 64 3.34 -4.81 17.24
CA GLY A 64 2.95 -4.48 15.86
C GLY A 64 3.16 -5.64 14.89
N LEU A 65 2.84 -5.39 13.61
CA LEU A 65 2.83 -6.42 12.56
C LEU A 65 4.20 -7.06 12.33
N ASP A 66 5.28 -6.28 12.42
CA ASP A 66 6.63 -6.79 12.17
C ASP A 66 7.12 -7.79 13.24
N TYR A 67 6.51 -7.74 14.42
CA TYR A 67 6.77 -8.61 15.54
C TYR A 67 5.64 -9.60 15.78
N CYS A 68 4.77 -9.81 14.80
CA CYS A 68 3.61 -10.68 14.94
C CYS A 68 4.01 -12.16 15.03
N ALA A 69 3.73 -12.79 16.16
CA ALA A 69 3.99 -14.20 16.42
C ALA A 69 2.78 -15.12 16.18
N GLN A 70 1.70 -14.62 15.58
CA GLN A 70 0.55 -15.44 15.18
C GLN A 70 0.87 -16.29 13.95
N LYS A 71 0.18 -17.43 13.79
CA LYS A 71 0.31 -18.31 12.62
C LYS A 71 0.13 -17.57 11.29
N ILE A 72 -0.82 -16.65 11.27
CA ILE A 72 -1.06 -15.76 10.13
C ILE A 72 -0.82 -14.33 10.61
N ARG A 73 0.18 -13.68 10.03
CA ARG A 73 0.55 -12.30 10.37
C ARG A 73 -0.67 -11.38 10.29
N GLY A 74 -0.89 -10.58 11.33
CA GLY A 74 -1.98 -9.61 11.38
C GLY A 74 -3.37 -10.22 11.62
N LYS A 75 -3.50 -11.53 11.79
CA LYS A 75 -4.77 -12.20 12.09
C LYS A 75 -4.79 -12.72 13.52
N ALA A 76 -5.87 -12.43 14.23
CA ALA A 76 -6.15 -12.97 15.56
C ALA A 76 -7.25 -14.03 15.45
N THR A 77 -7.08 -15.12 16.17
CA THR A 77 -8.13 -16.16 16.27
C THR A 77 -9.30 -15.62 17.08
N LYS A 78 -10.49 -15.74 16.54
CA LYS A 78 -11.77 -15.41 17.18
C LYS A 78 -12.64 -16.65 17.25
N LEU A 79 -13.55 -16.67 18.20
CA LEU A 79 -14.54 -17.73 18.37
C LEU A 79 -15.91 -17.23 17.89
N LYS A 80 -16.65 -18.13 17.27
CA LYS A 80 -18.05 -17.92 16.91
C LYS A 80 -18.81 -19.23 17.11
N ILE A 81 -20.02 -19.14 17.65
CA ILE A 81 -20.97 -20.25 17.69
C ILE A 81 -21.83 -20.13 16.44
N ASP A 82 -21.97 -21.25 15.72
CA ASP A 82 -22.84 -21.31 14.56
C ASP A 82 -24.30 -21.53 14.97
N ASP A 83 -25.22 -21.49 13.99
CA ASP A 83 -26.65 -21.65 14.20
C ASP A 83 -27.04 -23.06 14.72
N SER A 84 -26.12 -24.01 14.62
CA SER A 84 -26.25 -25.38 15.15
C SER A 84 -25.67 -25.56 16.55
N GLY A 85 -25.10 -24.49 17.15
CA GLY A 85 -24.51 -24.49 18.49
C GLY A 85 -23.05 -24.95 18.56
N PHE A 86 -22.39 -25.21 17.43
CA PHE A 86 -20.98 -25.63 17.41
C PHE A 86 -20.03 -24.44 17.52
N LEU A 87 -18.95 -24.65 18.29
CA LEU A 87 -17.87 -23.69 18.44
C LEU A 87 -16.92 -23.76 17.24
N ASN A 88 -16.80 -22.64 16.52
CA ASN A 88 -15.91 -22.49 15.38
C ASN A 88 -14.85 -21.44 15.62
N GLU A 89 -13.62 -21.72 15.22
CA GLU A 89 -12.53 -20.75 15.17
C GLU A 89 -12.50 -20.07 13.79
N TYR A 90 -12.28 -18.75 13.77
CA TYR A 90 -12.05 -18.00 12.54
C TYR A 90 -10.96 -16.96 12.75
N TYR A 91 -10.35 -16.52 11.65
CA TYR A 91 -9.32 -15.51 11.67
C TYR A 91 -9.90 -14.13 11.35
N ALA A 92 -9.70 -13.16 12.23
CA ALA A 92 -10.06 -11.77 12.03
C ALA A 92 -8.82 -10.89 12.00
N SER A 93 -8.86 -9.80 11.23
CA SER A 93 -7.78 -8.80 11.22
C SER A 93 -7.61 -8.22 12.62
N CYS A 94 -6.37 -8.21 13.13
CA CYS A 94 -6.05 -7.56 14.39
C CYS A 94 -6.06 -6.03 14.25
N GLN A 95 -6.00 -5.31 15.38
CA GLN A 95 -6.02 -3.84 15.37
C GLN A 95 -4.92 -3.21 14.50
N TYR A 96 -3.73 -3.79 14.45
CA TYR A 96 -2.62 -3.30 13.64
C TYR A 96 -2.86 -3.54 12.14
N GLU A 97 -3.41 -4.69 11.78
CA GLU A 97 -3.79 -4.98 10.39
C GLU A 97 -4.95 -4.12 9.94
N GLN A 98 -5.99 -3.94 10.77
CA GLN A 98 -7.09 -3.03 10.47
C GLN A 98 -6.61 -1.59 10.24
N LYS A 99 -5.69 -1.10 11.11
CA LYS A 99 -5.08 0.22 10.93
C LYS A 99 -4.31 0.32 9.61
N ARG A 100 -3.55 -0.72 9.26
CA ARG A 100 -2.82 -0.79 7.99
C ARG A 100 -3.78 -0.82 6.79
N ASP A 101 -4.84 -1.62 6.86
CA ASP A 101 -5.86 -1.69 5.81
C ASP A 101 -6.53 -0.32 5.60
N GLN A 102 -6.84 0.40 6.68
CA GLN A 102 -7.36 1.78 6.61
C GLN A 102 -6.36 2.74 5.95
N GLN A 103 -5.08 2.66 6.32
CA GLN A 103 -4.03 3.49 5.72
C GLN A 103 -3.85 3.21 4.23
N LEU A 104 -4.09 1.98 3.79
CA LEU A 104 -3.95 1.53 2.41
C LEU A 104 -5.27 1.58 1.61
N ALA A 105 -6.40 1.95 2.20
CA ALA A 105 -7.71 1.94 1.54
C ALA A 105 -7.73 2.74 0.21
N HIS A 106 -6.96 3.83 0.16
CA HIS A 106 -6.83 4.66 -1.04
C HIS A 106 -6.08 3.97 -2.20
N GLN A 107 -5.39 2.85 -1.96
CA GLN A 107 -4.72 2.06 -3.00
C GLN A 107 -5.70 1.61 -4.10
N SER A 108 -6.95 1.37 -3.74
CA SER A 108 -8.02 1.02 -4.69
C SER A 108 -8.29 2.11 -5.75
N LYS A 109 -7.81 3.34 -5.55
CA LYS A 109 -7.92 4.45 -6.51
C LYS A 109 -6.82 4.47 -7.56
N PHE A 110 -5.78 3.66 -7.38
CA PHE A 110 -4.74 3.53 -8.38
C PHE A 110 -5.17 2.58 -9.50
N ARG A 111 -5.35 3.11 -10.69
CA ARG A 111 -5.69 2.34 -11.88
C ARG A 111 -4.49 1.56 -12.43
N PHE A 112 -3.30 2.18 -12.33
CA PHE A 112 -2.04 1.58 -12.71
C PHE A 112 -0.92 2.12 -11.82
N SER A 113 -0.02 1.25 -11.33
CA SER A 113 1.01 1.72 -10.41
C SER A 113 2.23 0.80 -10.38
N HIS A 114 3.41 1.41 -10.52
CA HIS A 114 4.70 0.79 -10.24
C HIS A 114 5.21 1.11 -8.81
N MET A 115 4.31 1.44 -7.90
CA MET A 115 4.63 1.69 -6.49
C MET A 115 4.70 0.38 -5.70
N SER A 116 5.63 0.31 -4.76
CA SER A 116 5.67 -0.75 -3.75
C SER A 116 4.61 -0.52 -2.67
N LEU A 117 4.29 -1.54 -1.87
CA LEU A 117 3.32 -1.40 -0.76
C LEU A 117 3.68 -0.27 0.22
N ASN A 118 4.96 -0.08 0.50
CA ASN A 118 5.42 0.97 1.40
C ASN A 118 5.25 2.37 0.80
N ASP A 119 5.27 2.50 -0.52
CA ASP A 119 5.09 3.77 -1.20
C ASP A 119 3.68 4.35 -1.00
N TYR A 120 2.66 3.50 -0.80
CA TYR A 120 1.30 3.94 -0.50
C TYR A 120 1.14 4.53 0.91
N LEU A 121 2.11 4.30 1.79
CA LEU A 121 2.11 4.90 3.14
C LEU A 121 2.70 6.31 3.17
N ILE A 122 3.34 6.76 2.10
CA ILE A 122 3.94 8.10 2.02
C ILE A 122 2.84 9.16 2.09
N ASP A 123 2.94 10.06 3.07
CA ASP A 123 2.03 11.20 3.23
C ASP A 123 2.80 12.52 3.10
N LEU A 124 2.21 13.49 2.40
CA LEU A 124 2.83 14.82 2.22
C LEU A 124 3.06 15.55 3.56
N ASN A 125 2.29 15.21 4.60
CA ASN A 125 2.43 15.81 5.92
C ASN A 125 3.40 15.05 6.83
N ASP A 126 4.07 14.01 6.33
CA ASP A 126 5.05 13.26 7.12
C ASP A 126 6.25 14.13 7.54
N ASP A 127 6.81 13.84 8.71
CA ASP A 127 7.96 14.54 9.27
C ASP A 127 9.17 14.57 8.32
N SER A 128 9.31 13.55 7.46
CA SER A 128 10.35 13.49 6.43
C SER A 128 10.22 14.64 5.42
N PHE A 129 9.00 14.93 4.94
CA PHE A 129 8.76 16.09 4.07
C PHE A 129 8.89 17.41 4.82
N MET A 130 8.34 17.49 6.03
CA MET A 130 8.41 18.70 6.84
C MET A 130 9.86 19.07 7.21
N SER A 131 10.69 18.07 7.51
CA SER A 131 12.12 18.28 7.77
C SER A 131 12.85 18.69 6.50
N ALA A 132 12.62 18.00 5.38
CA ALA A 132 13.22 18.33 4.10
C ALA A 132 12.80 19.71 3.58
N ALA A 133 11.56 20.11 3.80
CA ALA A 133 11.04 21.42 3.40
C ALA A 133 11.71 22.61 4.12
N LYS A 134 12.40 22.39 5.23
CA LYS A 134 13.23 23.42 5.90
C LYS A 134 14.49 23.75 5.09
N GLU A 135 14.96 22.87 4.24
CA GLU A 135 16.04 23.17 3.30
C GLU A 135 15.50 24.06 2.19
N LYS A 136 16.10 25.24 1.99
CA LYS A 136 15.60 26.27 1.08
C LYS A 136 15.25 25.75 -0.32
N GLU A 137 16.13 24.97 -0.92
CA GLU A 137 15.95 24.46 -2.29
C GLU A 137 14.85 23.41 -2.38
N TYR A 138 14.85 22.44 -1.46
CA TYR A 138 13.81 21.42 -1.41
C TYR A 138 12.46 22.02 -1.04
N GLY A 139 12.42 22.93 -0.08
CA GLY A 139 11.21 23.61 0.37
C GLY A 139 10.53 24.39 -0.76
N LEU A 140 11.28 25.07 -1.60
CA LEU A 140 10.73 25.76 -2.77
C LEU A 140 10.06 24.78 -3.74
N ALA A 141 10.75 23.69 -4.10
CA ALA A 141 10.20 22.68 -5.00
C ALA A 141 9.00 21.95 -4.41
N TYR A 142 9.05 21.61 -3.10
CA TYR A 142 7.93 21.03 -2.37
C TYR A 142 6.72 21.96 -2.41
N ASN A 143 6.87 23.21 -2.00
CA ASN A 143 5.77 24.19 -1.96
C ASN A 143 5.17 24.43 -3.35
N GLN A 144 5.99 24.56 -4.39
CA GLN A 144 5.51 24.72 -5.75
C GLN A 144 4.75 23.49 -6.25
N SER A 145 5.23 22.30 -5.91
CA SER A 145 4.57 21.04 -6.28
C SER A 145 3.23 20.87 -5.56
N VAL A 146 3.18 21.15 -4.26
CA VAL A 146 1.94 21.05 -3.47
C VAL A 146 0.94 22.14 -3.89
N SER A 147 1.41 23.38 -4.14
CA SER A 147 0.55 24.48 -4.63
C SER A 147 -0.05 24.21 -6.02
N SER A 148 0.52 23.29 -6.78
CA SER A 148 -0.06 22.88 -8.09
C SER A 148 -1.29 21.97 -7.91
N ILE A 149 -1.52 21.38 -6.74
CA ILE A 149 -2.60 20.42 -6.49
C ILE A 149 -3.99 20.97 -6.84
N PRO A 150 -4.39 22.18 -6.43
CA PRO A 150 -5.69 22.75 -6.80
C PRO A 150 -5.74 23.27 -8.26
N LEU A 151 -4.61 23.38 -8.94
CA LEU A 151 -4.55 23.92 -10.31
C LEU A 151 -4.81 22.83 -11.34
N ASN A 152 -5.20 23.20 -12.55
CA ASN A 152 -5.39 22.25 -13.66
C ASN A 152 -4.07 21.81 -14.32
N GLN A 153 -2.97 22.49 -14.04
CA GLN A 153 -1.65 22.20 -14.58
C GLN A 153 -0.82 21.41 -13.57
N GLY A 154 -0.11 20.38 -14.03
CA GLY A 154 0.83 19.60 -13.21
C GLY A 154 2.20 20.27 -13.09
N VAL A 155 3.19 19.50 -12.63
CA VAL A 155 4.58 19.93 -12.45
C VAL A 155 5.51 19.03 -13.24
N TYR A 156 6.50 19.63 -13.89
CA TYR A 156 7.68 18.94 -14.41
C TYR A 156 8.82 19.13 -13.40
N LEU A 157 9.00 18.12 -12.55
CA LEU A 157 9.99 18.15 -11.47
C LEU A 157 11.31 17.59 -11.97
N TYR A 158 12.36 18.42 -12.03
CA TYR A 158 13.66 18.00 -12.55
C TYR A 158 14.81 18.30 -11.58
N GLY A 159 15.92 17.64 -11.77
CA GLY A 159 17.14 17.82 -10.96
C GLY A 159 17.93 16.53 -10.80
N ASN A 160 18.99 16.58 -10.03
CA ASN A 160 19.94 15.48 -9.87
C ASN A 160 19.30 14.17 -9.36
N PRO A 161 19.83 12.99 -9.74
CA PRO A 161 19.39 11.72 -9.17
C PRO A 161 19.51 11.71 -7.64
N GLY A 162 18.55 11.06 -6.97
CA GLY A 162 18.59 10.92 -5.50
C GLY A 162 18.02 12.09 -4.71
N THR A 163 17.63 13.21 -5.32
CA THR A 163 17.11 14.41 -4.60
C THR A 163 15.70 14.23 -4.03
N GLY A 164 15.01 13.12 -4.28
CA GLY A 164 13.69 12.83 -3.72
C GLY A 164 12.52 13.14 -4.66
N LYS A 165 12.74 13.39 -5.95
CA LYS A 165 11.68 13.67 -6.95
C LYS A 165 10.57 12.63 -6.95
N SER A 166 10.92 11.37 -7.15
CA SER A 166 9.94 10.27 -7.21
C SER A 166 9.22 10.08 -5.87
N TYR A 167 9.91 10.30 -4.74
CA TYR A 167 9.32 10.24 -3.41
C TYR A 167 8.23 11.32 -3.23
N LEU A 168 8.52 12.57 -3.63
CA LEU A 168 7.55 13.66 -3.59
C LEU A 168 6.33 13.37 -4.50
N MET A 169 6.56 12.85 -5.70
CA MET A 169 5.48 12.49 -6.62
C MET A 169 4.60 11.35 -6.10
N LYS A 170 5.17 10.36 -5.39
CA LYS A 170 4.41 9.30 -4.70
C LYS A 170 3.51 9.89 -3.62
N GLY A 171 4.01 10.85 -2.82
CA GLY A 171 3.20 11.57 -1.83
C GLY A 171 2.02 12.32 -2.49
N ILE A 172 2.25 13.01 -3.60
CA ILE A 172 1.21 13.69 -4.38
C ILE A 172 0.18 12.68 -4.92
N CYS A 173 0.61 11.54 -5.44
CA CYS A 173 -0.29 10.48 -5.88
C CYS A 173 -1.20 10.00 -4.75
N ASN A 174 -0.63 9.71 -3.58
CA ASN A 174 -1.38 9.27 -2.41
C ASN A 174 -2.38 10.33 -1.95
N TYR A 175 -2.00 11.60 -1.96
CA TYR A 175 -2.90 12.70 -1.65
C TYR A 175 -4.13 12.71 -2.58
N TYR A 176 -3.93 12.62 -3.90
CA TYR A 176 -5.04 12.55 -4.85
C TYR A 176 -5.92 11.33 -4.64
N ALA A 177 -5.32 10.16 -4.41
CA ALA A 177 -6.05 8.94 -4.15
C ALA A 177 -6.89 9.03 -2.85
N LYS A 178 -6.33 9.63 -1.78
CA LYS A 178 -7.04 9.91 -0.53
C LYS A 178 -8.20 10.91 -0.71
N THR A 179 -8.09 11.80 -1.68
CA THR A 179 -9.19 12.74 -2.05
C THR A 179 -10.14 12.18 -3.12
N ASN A 180 -10.19 10.86 -3.27
CA ASN A 180 -11.10 10.12 -4.14
C ASN A 180 -10.86 10.32 -5.65
N LYS A 181 -9.67 10.76 -6.06
CA LYS A 181 -9.28 10.84 -7.47
C LYS A 181 -8.64 9.54 -7.92
N THR A 182 -8.88 9.14 -9.16
CA THR A 182 -8.18 8.01 -9.77
C THR A 182 -6.79 8.43 -10.23
N VAL A 183 -5.79 7.59 -9.93
CA VAL A 183 -4.37 7.91 -10.14
C VAL A 183 -3.69 6.81 -10.95
N SER A 184 -2.73 7.19 -11.79
CA SER A 184 -1.75 6.27 -12.35
C SER A 184 -0.34 6.80 -12.09
N PHE A 185 0.51 5.94 -11.49
CA PHE A 185 1.93 6.22 -11.27
C PHE A 185 2.78 5.27 -12.11
N VAL A 186 3.55 5.80 -13.02
CA VAL A 186 4.28 5.03 -14.04
C VAL A 186 5.76 5.34 -13.99
N GLN A 187 6.58 4.33 -13.77
CA GLN A 187 8.00 4.37 -14.10
C GLN A 187 8.16 3.99 -15.56
N VAL A 188 8.50 4.94 -16.41
CA VAL A 188 8.48 4.76 -17.86
C VAL A 188 9.42 3.65 -18.35
N PRO A 189 10.63 3.49 -17.80
CA PRO A 189 11.49 2.38 -18.20
C PRO A 189 10.83 1.01 -17.95
N LEU A 190 10.15 0.85 -16.80
CA LEU A 190 9.42 -0.38 -16.49
C LEU A 190 8.24 -0.60 -17.43
N LEU A 191 7.46 0.46 -17.68
CA LEU A 191 6.35 0.39 -18.63
C LEU A 191 6.82 -0.04 -20.03
N ILE A 192 7.93 0.51 -20.52
CA ILE A 192 8.49 0.12 -21.82
C ILE A 192 8.90 -1.36 -21.83
N GLN A 193 9.51 -1.82 -20.74
CA GLN A 193 9.92 -3.22 -20.60
C GLN A 193 8.68 -4.14 -20.60
N GLU A 194 7.66 -3.82 -19.84
CA GLU A 194 6.39 -4.56 -19.80
C GLU A 194 5.70 -4.61 -21.17
N LEU A 195 5.58 -3.45 -21.85
CA LEU A 195 4.97 -3.38 -23.17
C LEU A 195 5.75 -4.16 -24.23
N LYS A 196 7.08 -4.30 -24.10
CA LYS A 196 7.91 -5.15 -24.95
C LYS A 196 7.69 -6.63 -24.62
N GLN A 197 7.62 -6.99 -23.34
CA GLN A 197 7.40 -8.37 -22.90
C GLN A 197 6.03 -8.89 -23.36
N PHE A 198 5.00 -8.05 -23.31
CA PHE A 198 3.63 -8.37 -23.73
C PHE A 198 3.30 -7.82 -25.13
N MET A 199 4.28 -7.81 -26.05
CA MET A 199 4.11 -7.18 -27.37
C MET A 199 3.03 -7.85 -28.23
N THR A 200 2.80 -9.14 -28.05
CA THR A 200 1.76 -9.93 -28.75
C THR A 200 0.40 -9.91 -28.04
N ASP A 201 0.34 -9.49 -26.78
CA ASP A 201 -0.91 -9.37 -26.01
C ASP A 201 -1.54 -8.00 -26.20
N ASN A 202 -2.38 -7.89 -27.22
CA ASN A 202 -3.09 -6.65 -27.53
C ASN A 202 -4.08 -6.25 -26.43
N GLU A 203 -4.67 -7.22 -25.73
CA GLU A 203 -5.65 -6.97 -24.68
C GLU A 203 -4.98 -6.33 -23.45
N TYR A 204 -3.85 -6.89 -23.03
CA TYR A 204 -3.02 -6.30 -21.97
C TYR A 204 -2.59 -4.87 -22.33
N ARG A 205 -2.08 -4.65 -23.51
CA ARG A 205 -1.63 -3.33 -23.98
C ARG A 205 -2.77 -2.30 -23.98
N GLN A 206 -3.95 -2.67 -24.50
CA GLN A 206 -5.11 -1.78 -24.49
C GLN A 206 -5.58 -1.48 -23.07
N ARG A 207 -5.60 -2.48 -22.18
CA ARG A 207 -5.96 -2.31 -20.78
C ARG A 207 -5.03 -1.32 -20.08
N VAL A 208 -3.70 -1.49 -20.20
CA VAL A 208 -2.72 -0.54 -19.66
C VAL A 208 -2.94 0.87 -20.22
N MET A 209 -3.05 1.01 -21.54
CA MET A 209 -3.27 2.32 -22.17
C MET A 209 -4.58 2.97 -21.74
N ASN A 210 -5.64 2.20 -21.49
CA ASN A 210 -6.90 2.70 -20.97
C ASN A 210 -6.76 3.17 -19.52
N HIS A 211 -6.06 2.42 -18.65
CA HIS A 211 -5.77 2.84 -17.28
C HIS A 211 -5.03 4.17 -17.25
N LEU A 212 -4.00 4.33 -18.10
CA LEU A 212 -3.24 5.58 -18.19
C LEU A 212 -4.10 6.73 -18.75
N ARG A 213 -4.99 6.44 -19.71
CA ARG A 213 -5.82 7.45 -20.39
C ARG A 213 -6.96 7.98 -19.51
N TYR A 214 -7.54 7.15 -18.66
CA TYR A 214 -8.75 7.48 -17.91
C TYR A 214 -8.52 7.72 -16.42
N SER A 215 -7.27 7.88 -15.98
CA SER A 215 -6.98 8.34 -14.63
C SER A 215 -7.17 9.84 -14.51
N ASP A 216 -7.70 10.35 -13.40
CA ASP A 216 -7.82 11.80 -13.17
C ASP A 216 -6.44 12.46 -13.07
N VAL A 217 -5.45 11.75 -12.54
CA VAL A 217 -4.08 12.21 -12.40
C VAL A 217 -3.11 11.14 -12.90
N LEU A 218 -2.19 11.56 -13.74
CA LEU A 218 -1.12 10.72 -14.27
C LEU A 218 0.23 11.26 -13.82
N VAL A 219 1.05 10.40 -13.23
CA VAL A 219 2.46 10.69 -12.93
C VAL A 219 3.33 9.81 -13.80
N LEU A 220 4.18 10.47 -14.59
CA LEU A 220 5.17 9.81 -15.44
C LEU A 220 6.55 10.08 -14.86
N ASP A 221 7.07 9.11 -14.20
CA ASP A 221 8.45 9.09 -13.73
C ASP A 221 9.33 8.67 -14.93
N GLU A 222 9.80 9.68 -15.67
CA GLU A 222 10.53 9.62 -16.96
C GLU A 222 9.71 9.31 -18.23
N ARG A 223 8.69 10.17 -18.58
CA ARG A 223 8.02 10.40 -19.91
C ARG A 223 6.68 9.70 -20.19
N MET A 224 5.74 10.31 -20.61
CA MET A 224 4.93 11.03 -21.64
C MET A 224 3.52 10.48 -21.91
N ASN A 225 2.50 11.25 -21.97
CA ASN A 225 1.55 11.81 -22.97
C ASN A 225 0.04 11.77 -22.60
N LYS A 226 -0.64 12.91 -22.64
CA LYS A 226 -2.01 13.37 -22.98
C LYS A 226 -2.76 14.15 -21.89
N GLN A 227 -3.60 15.07 -22.36
CA GLN A 227 -4.55 16.08 -21.82
C GLN A 227 -5.16 15.92 -20.39
N MET A 228 -4.58 15.17 -19.53
CA MET A 228 -4.95 15.01 -18.12
C MET A 228 -3.93 15.70 -17.26
N LYS A 229 -4.31 16.08 -16.05
CA LYS A 229 -3.36 16.65 -15.11
C LYS A 229 -2.18 15.72 -14.96
N THR A 230 -1.06 16.09 -15.56
CA THR A 230 0.09 15.21 -15.68
C THR A 230 1.28 15.81 -14.97
N TYR A 231 1.88 15.01 -14.09
CA TYR A 231 3.15 15.31 -13.44
C TYR A 231 4.25 14.52 -14.11
N PHE A 232 5.40 15.13 -14.19
CA PHE A 232 6.59 14.50 -14.77
C PHE A 232 7.76 14.61 -13.81
N THR A 233 8.64 13.60 -13.80
CA THR A 233 9.95 13.72 -13.20
C THR A 233 11.04 13.50 -14.25
N SER A 234 12.18 14.17 -14.10
CA SER A 234 13.32 14.01 -14.99
C SER A 234 14.63 14.35 -14.25
N ASN A 235 15.73 13.82 -14.74
CA ASN A 235 17.05 14.26 -14.33
C ASN A 235 17.53 15.47 -15.12
N TYR A 236 16.84 15.80 -16.22
CA TYR A 236 17.21 16.89 -17.14
C TYR A 236 16.20 18.03 -17.05
N SER A 237 16.69 19.27 -17.21
CA SER A 237 15.84 20.43 -17.48
C SER A 237 15.14 20.26 -18.83
N MET A 238 14.18 21.11 -19.14
CA MET A 238 13.48 21.06 -20.44
C MET A 238 14.43 21.33 -21.61
N GLU A 239 15.39 22.23 -21.41
CA GLU A 239 16.40 22.62 -22.40
C GLU A 239 17.40 21.47 -22.63
N GLU A 240 17.91 20.88 -21.56
CA GLU A 240 18.79 19.71 -21.63
C GLU A 240 18.10 18.51 -22.27
N LEU A 241 16.82 18.29 -21.94
CA LEU A 241 16.01 17.23 -22.53
C LEU A 241 15.84 17.45 -24.04
N GLU A 242 15.60 18.68 -24.48
CA GLU A 242 15.53 19.04 -25.90
C GLU A 242 16.87 18.76 -26.63
N GLN A 243 17.98 19.13 -26.02
CA GLN A 243 19.31 18.84 -26.58
C GLN A 243 19.56 17.33 -26.71
N GLN A 244 19.25 16.55 -25.67
CA GLN A 244 19.40 15.09 -25.73
C GLN A 244 18.56 14.49 -26.87
N TYR A 245 17.33 14.98 -27.08
CA TYR A 245 16.48 14.53 -28.18
C TYR A 245 17.03 14.87 -29.56
N ARG A 246 17.63 16.03 -29.71
CA ARG A 246 18.26 16.45 -30.98
C ARG A 246 19.51 15.60 -31.30
N LEU A 247 20.28 15.20 -30.27
CA LEU A 247 21.49 14.40 -30.45
C LEU A 247 21.21 12.93 -30.78
N VAL A 248 20.16 12.36 -30.20
CA VAL A 248 19.86 10.90 -30.32
C VAL A 248 19.00 10.56 -31.54
N ASN A 249 18.22 11.48 -32.06
CA ASN A 249 17.24 11.21 -33.09
C ASN A 249 17.72 11.57 -34.51
N LYS A 250 17.46 10.68 -35.47
CA LYS A 250 17.56 10.99 -36.90
C LYS A 250 16.56 12.12 -37.27
N PRO A 251 16.79 12.89 -38.34
CA PRO A 251 15.98 14.06 -38.69
C PRO A 251 14.45 13.83 -38.68
N ASN A 252 13.99 12.67 -39.13
CA ASN A 252 12.56 12.32 -39.16
C ASN A 252 11.92 12.09 -37.78
N ASN A 253 12.68 11.80 -36.75
CA ASN A 253 12.18 11.59 -35.38
C ASN A 253 12.21 12.88 -34.55
N THR A 254 12.91 13.92 -35.02
CA THR A 254 13.06 15.19 -34.30
C THR A 254 11.73 15.93 -34.15
N ILE A 255 10.88 15.89 -35.18
CA ILE A 255 9.55 16.51 -35.13
C ILE A 255 8.64 15.87 -34.07
N ALA A 256 8.64 14.54 -33.99
CA ALA A 256 7.86 13.83 -32.98
C ALA A 256 8.35 14.16 -31.56
N SER A 257 9.66 14.23 -31.36
CA SER A 257 10.27 14.57 -30.07
C SER A 257 9.94 16.01 -29.65
N LEU A 258 9.99 16.97 -30.57
CA LEU A 258 9.63 18.38 -30.30
C LEU A 258 8.16 18.53 -29.92
N ARG A 259 7.24 17.82 -30.60
CA ARG A 259 5.81 17.81 -30.23
C ARG A 259 5.58 17.28 -28.82
N ILE A 260 6.38 16.31 -28.41
CA ILE A 260 6.36 15.76 -27.07
C ILE A 260 6.77 16.79 -26.03
N LEU A 261 7.90 17.48 -26.25
CA LEU A 261 8.39 18.53 -25.37
C LEU A 261 7.41 19.70 -25.24
N GLU A 262 6.82 20.12 -26.34
CA GLU A 262 5.80 21.17 -26.35
C GLU A 262 4.58 20.77 -25.49
N ARG A 263 4.14 19.52 -25.57
CA ARG A 263 3.06 19.03 -24.72
C ARG A 263 3.43 19.00 -23.25
N ILE A 264 4.66 18.59 -22.90
CA ILE A 264 5.12 18.65 -21.51
C ILE A 264 5.08 20.08 -20.99
N ARG A 265 5.57 21.05 -21.78
CA ARG A 265 5.52 22.49 -21.45
C ARG A 265 4.09 23.00 -21.25
N THR A 266 3.15 22.53 -22.07
CA THR A 266 1.74 22.93 -21.96
C THR A 266 1.05 22.29 -20.72
N LEU A 267 1.37 21.04 -20.40
CA LEU A 267 0.71 20.27 -19.34
C LEU A 267 1.29 20.52 -17.95
N SER A 268 2.53 21.01 -17.86
CA SER A 268 3.24 21.10 -16.59
C SER A 268 4.12 22.33 -16.48
N LYS A 269 4.26 22.84 -15.25
CA LYS A 269 5.17 23.92 -14.91
C LYS A 269 6.53 23.32 -14.50
N PRO A 270 7.66 23.79 -15.08
CA PRO A 270 8.98 23.29 -14.67
C PRO A 270 9.30 23.75 -13.24
N VAL A 271 9.77 22.83 -12.42
CA VAL A 271 10.20 23.04 -11.03
C VAL A 271 11.51 22.31 -10.84
N GLN A 272 12.55 23.01 -10.43
CA GLN A 272 13.86 22.42 -10.13
C GLN A 272 13.88 21.93 -8.70
N LEU A 273 14.26 20.68 -8.51
CA LEU A 273 14.58 20.10 -7.21
C LEU A 273 16.10 19.93 -7.12
N SER A 274 16.74 20.90 -6.50
CA SER A 274 18.16 20.87 -6.18
C SER A 274 18.39 20.34 -4.77
N GLY A 275 19.63 20.03 -4.43
CA GLY A 275 20.02 19.65 -3.08
C GLY A 275 20.83 18.36 -3.02
N LYS A 276 21.12 17.92 -1.79
CA LYS A 276 21.90 16.72 -1.52
C LYS A 276 21.11 15.45 -1.87
N SER A 277 21.84 14.38 -2.23
CA SER A 277 21.24 13.06 -2.39
C SER A 277 20.62 12.60 -1.05
N ARG A 278 19.39 12.04 -1.13
CA ARG A 278 18.61 11.52 0.01
C ARG A 278 18.53 9.98 -0.01
N ARG A 279 19.46 9.35 -0.75
CA ARG A 279 19.62 7.89 -0.80
C ARG A 279 20.49 7.41 0.35
#